data_7341d5ff39093ced4233e6348f60affd
#
_entry.id   7341d5ff39093ced4233e6348f60affd
#
_cell.length_a   1.000
_cell.length_b   1.000
_cell.length_c   1.000
_cell.angle_alpha   90.00
_cell.angle_beta   90.00
_cell.angle_gamma   90.00
#
_symmetry.space_group_name_H-M   'P 1'
#
loop_
_entity.id
_entity.type
_entity.pdbx_description
1 polymer ?
#
loop_
_entity_poly.entity_id
_entity_poly.type
_entity_poly.pdbx_seq_one_letter_code
_entity_poly.pdbx_strand_id
1 'polypeptide(L)'
;KQCESKCIHLKMGKEAVAIGYLERFAADYERESGNISVPEIAEKNGIKIAVVGSGPAGLSFAGDMAKRGYDVTVFEALHEIGGVLKYGIPEFRLPNKIVDVEIDGLRKMGVQFEKDCIVGKTISYDDLHADGFKGVFVASGAGLPNFMNIPGENFVGVMSSNEYLTRVNLMDAANPESDTPVLQGKKVAVIGGGNTAMDSV
;
A
#
# COMPACT_ATOMS: atom_id res chain seq x y z
N LYS A 1 20.85 4.03 -2.60
CA LYS A 1 19.91 4.48 -1.56
C LYS A 1 20.31 5.87 -1.05
N GLN A 2 19.33 6.75 -0.76
CA GLN A 2 19.60 8.16 -0.41
C GLN A 2 20.44 8.28 0.88
N CYS A 3 20.10 7.51 1.92
CA CYS A 3 20.86 7.52 3.18
C CYS A 3 22.30 7.07 2.99
N GLU A 4 22.51 6.03 2.20
CA GLU A 4 23.87 5.52 1.90
C GLU A 4 24.67 6.52 1.07
N SER A 5 24.07 7.17 0.05
CA SER A 5 24.76 8.18 -0.79
C SER A 5 25.15 9.45 -0.02
N LYS A 6 24.56 9.70 1.15
CA LYS A 6 24.87 10.85 2.04
C LYS A 6 25.61 10.44 3.30
N CYS A 7 26.05 9.18 3.42
CA CYS A 7 26.72 8.68 4.59
C CYS A 7 28.05 9.43 4.83
N ILE A 8 28.30 9.80 6.08
CA ILE A 8 29.54 10.50 6.46
C ILE A 8 30.80 9.65 6.17
N HIS A 9 30.69 8.33 6.22
CA HIS A 9 31.79 7.42 5.90
C HIS A 9 32.36 7.66 4.50
N LEU A 10 31.50 8.00 3.52
CA LEU A 10 31.97 8.32 2.17
C LEU A 10 32.93 9.52 2.14
N LYS A 11 32.67 10.53 3.00
CA LYS A 11 33.58 11.69 3.15
C LYS A 11 34.90 11.33 3.83
N MET A 12 34.93 10.21 4.55
CA MET A 12 36.13 9.68 5.22
C MET A 12 36.87 8.66 4.36
N GLY A 13 36.49 8.49 3.09
CA GLY A 13 37.06 7.50 2.18
C GLY A 13 36.74 6.05 2.54
N LYS A 14 35.66 5.82 3.31
CA LYS A 14 35.19 4.49 3.73
C LYS A 14 33.90 4.15 2.99
N GLU A 15 33.51 2.87 3.00
CA GLU A 15 32.23 2.44 2.48
C GLU A 15 31.07 3.00 3.33
N ALA A 16 29.95 3.28 2.67
CA ALA A 16 28.74 3.72 3.35
C ALA A 16 28.21 2.63 4.29
N VAL A 17 27.63 3.05 5.42
CA VAL A 17 26.88 2.13 6.28
C VAL A 17 25.67 1.65 5.53
N ALA A 18 25.46 0.33 5.47
CA ALA A 18 24.36 -0.31 4.75
C ALA A 18 23.03 -0.20 5.52
N ILE A 19 22.56 1.03 5.77
CA ILE A 19 21.43 1.36 6.64
C ILE A 19 20.18 0.58 6.21
N GLY A 20 19.87 0.51 4.92
CA GLY A 20 18.69 -0.19 4.45
C GLY A 20 18.72 -1.70 4.69
N TYR A 21 19.88 -2.34 4.72
CA TYR A 21 20.00 -3.74 5.13
C TYR A 21 19.88 -3.91 6.64
N LEU A 22 20.37 -2.96 7.43
CA LEU A 22 20.23 -2.99 8.89
C LEU A 22 18.76 -2.78 9.31
N GLU A 23 18.04 -1.86 8.67
CA GLU A 23 16.59 -1.67 8.88
C GLU A 23 15.82 -2.95 8.52
N ARG A 24 16.13 -3.53 7.36
CA ARG A 24 15.52 -4.80 6.94
C ARG A 24 15.80 -5.91 7.93
N PHE A 25 17.03 -6.06 8.38
CA PHE A 25 17.42 -7.07 9.36
C PHE A 25 16.65 -6.91 10.68
N ALA A 26 16.54 -5.67 11.18
CA ALA A 26 15.82 -5.42 12.43
C ALA A 26 14.34 -5.81 12.32
N ALA A 27 13.69 -5.42 11.23
CA ALA A 27 12.29 -5.75 10.98
C ALA A 27 12.05 -7.26 10.76
N ASP A 28 12.94 -7.93 10.03
CA ASP A 28 12.86 -9.38 9.83
C ASP A 28 13.07 -10.12 11.15
N TYR A 29 14.04 -9.70 11.97
CA TYR A 29 14.31 -10.28 13.28
C TYR A 29 13.11 -10.15 14.24
N GLU A 30 12.47 -8.97 14.29
CA GLU A 30 11.27 -8.76 15.10
C GLU A 30 10.13 -9.71 14.66
N ARG A 31 9.87 -9.80 13.35
CA ARG A 31 8.82 -10.70 12.83
C ARG A 31 9.11 -12.17 13.11
N GLU A 32 10.35 -12.60 12.88
CA GLU A 32 10.76 -13.99 13.06
C GLU A 32 10.79 -14.41 14.53
N SER A 33 11.08 -13.48 15.42
CA SER A 33 11.03 -13.73 16.88
C SER A 33 9.61 -13.95 17.40
N GLY A 34 8.59 -13.54 16.65
CA GLY A 34 7.19 -13.55 17.05
C GLY A 34 6.82 -12.54 18.14
N ASN A 35 7.77 -11.72 18.57
CA ASN A 35 7.59 -10.71 19.61
C ASN A 35 7.38 -9.33 18.97
N ILE A 36 6.34 -9.22 18.14
CA ILE A 36 6.00 -7.94 17.51
C ILE A 36 5.40 -7.02 18.57
N SER A 37 6.09 -5.93 18.85
CA SER A 37 5.64 -4.96 19.83
C SER A 37 4.50 -4.09 19.27
N VAL A 38 3.42 -3.95 20.02
CA VAL A 38 2.40 -2.94 19.73
C VAL A 38 2.82 -1.65 20.44
N PRO A 39 2.92 -0.52 19.73
CA PRO A 39 3.27 0.75 20.34
C PRO A 39 2.30 1.14 21.46
N GLU A 40 2.81 1.84 22.45
CA GLU A 40 1.98 2.43 23.51
C GLU A 40 1.02 3.46 22.89
N ILE A 41 -0.24 3.42 23.34
CA ILE A 41 -1.32 4.25 22.83
C ILE A 41 -1.69 5.25 23.94
N ALA A 42 -1.77 6.53 23.59
CA ALA A 42 -2.28 7.55 24.49
C ALA A 42 -3.74 7.30 24.87
N GLU A 43 -4.18 7.87 25.98
CA GLU A 43 -5.58 7.82 26.40
C GLU A 43 -6.51 8.31 25.28
N LYS A 44 -7.62 7.60 25.07
CA LYS A 44 -8.60 7.93 24.02
C LYS A 44 -9.20 9.31 24.24
N ASN A 45 -9.14 10.16 23.22
CA ASN A 45 -9.68 11.53 23.26
C ASN A 45 -11.12 11.65 22.72
N GLY A 46 -11.70 10.55 22.23
CA GLY A 46 -13.06 10.50 21.70
C GLY A 46 -13.25 11.18 20.34
N ILE A 47 -12.18 11.60 19.69
CA ILE A 47 -12.25 12.27 18.38
C ILE A 47 -12.08 11.24 17.28
N LYS A 48 -13.09 11.14 16.41
CA LYS A 48 -13.09 10.25 15.24
C LYS A 48 -12.39 10.89 14.04
N ILE A 49 -11.49 10.15 13.41
CA ILE A 49 -10.78 10.54 12.18
C ILE A 49 -11.05 9.49 11.09
N ALA A 50 -11.49 9.96 9.92
CA ALA A 50 -11.61 9.13 8.72
C ALA A 50 -10.35 9.20 7.88
N VAL A 51 -9.89 8.07 7.37
CA VAL A 51 -8.78 7.96 6.42
C VAL A 51 -9.31 7.34 5.14
N VAL A 52 -9.14 8.02 4.01
CA VAL A 52 -9.61 7.56 2.70
C VAL A 52 -8.46 6.94 1.93
N GLY A 53 -8.46 5.62 1.87
CA GLY A 53 -7.43 4.80 1.24
C GLY A 53 -6.48 4.16 2.24
N SER A 54 -6.23 2.87 2.05
CA SER A 54 -5.37 2.03 2.90
C SER A 54 -3.97 1.79 2.33
N GLY A 55 -3.53 2.64 1.42
CA GLY A 55 -2.16 2.62 0.92
C GLY A 55 -1.15 3.07 1.99
N PRO A 56 0.17 3.11 1.66
CA PRO A 56 1.23 3.45 2.62
C PRO A 56 0.98 4.73 3.40
N ALA A 57 0.49 5.79 2.73
CA ALA A 57 0.20 7.07 3.37
C ALA A 57 -0.95 6.97 4.37
N GLY A 58 -2.03 6.28 4.00
CA GLY A 58 -3.20 6.08 4.86
C GLY A 58 -2.87 5.25 6.09
N LEU A 59 -2.15 4.12 5.92
CA LEU A 59 -1.74 3.24 7.02
C LEU A 59 -0.79 3.96 7.98
N SER A 60 0.20 4.70 7.46
CA SER A 60 1.14 5.47 8.29
C SER A 60 0.41 6.52 9.12
N PHE A 61 -0.46 7.32 8.49
CA PHE A 61 -1.25 8.33 9.18
C PHE A 61 -2.17 7.71 10.23
N ALA A 62 -2.85 6.60 9.89
CA ALA A 62 -3.74 5.90 10.81
C ALA A 62 -3.01 5.43 12.06
N GLY A 63 -1.81 4.88 11.92
CA GLY A 63 -0.97 4.46 13.04
C GLY A 63 -0.56 5.63 13.92
N ASP A 64 -0.13 6.74 13.31
CA ASP A 64 0.29 7.93 14.05
C ASP A 64 -0.87 8.60 14.82
N MET A 65 -2.07 8.59 14.26
CA MET A 65 -3.25 9.12 14.94
C MET A 65 -3.74 8.18 16.04
N ALA A 66 -3.72 6.86 15.80
CA ALA A 66 -4.07 5.88 16.84
C ALA A 66 -3.16 5.99 18.05
N LYS A 67 -1.83 6.12 17.86
CA LYS A 67 -0.87 6.36 18.97
C LYS A 67 -1.21 7.59 19.81
N ARG A 68 -1.81 8.61 19.18
CA ARG A 68 -2.23 9.86 19.86
C ARG A 68 -3.62 9.79 20.49
N GLY A 69 -4.26 8.62 20.52
CA GLY A 69 -5.55 8.40 21.16
C GLY A 69 -6.78 8.76 20.33
N TYR A 70 -6.62 9.00 19.02
CA TYR A 70 -7.76 9.22 18.14
C TYR A 70 -8.46 7.89 17.79
N ASP A 71 -9.76 7.95 17.53
CA ASP A 71 -10.53 6.85 16.98
C ASP A 71 -10.46 6.91 15.46
N VAL A 72 -9.70 6.00 14.86
CA VAL A 72 -9.38 6.04 13.44
C VAL A 72 -10.13 4.94 12.69
N THR A 73 -10.81 5.32 11.60
CA THR A 73 -11.39 4.39 10.64
C THR A 73 -10.80 4.64 9.26
N VAL A 74 -10.26 3.59 8.65
CA VAL A 74 -9.72 3.61 7.29
C VAL A 74 -10.76 3.02 6.35
N PHE A 75 -11.18 3.81 5.36
CA PHE A 75 -12.10 3.40 4.29
C PHE A 75 -11.30 3.03 3.05
N GLU A 76 -11.44 1.79 2.60
CA GLU A 76 -10.74 1.25 1.43
C GLU A 76 -11.73 0.88 0.34
N ALA A 77 -11.46 1.34 -0.88
CA ALA A 77 -12.29 1.08 -2.05
C ALA A 77 -12.23 -0.37 -2.53
N LEU A 78 -11.10 -1.04 -2.30
CA LEU A 78 -10.85 -2.41 -2.71
C LEU A 78 -11.23 -3.41 -1.60
N HIS A 79 -11.31 -4.68 -1.96
CA HIS A 79 -11.63 -5.77 -1.05
C HIS A 79 -10.45 -6.19 -0.14
N GLU A 80 -9.25 -5.64 -0.37
CA GLU A 80 -8.07 -5.87 0.45
C GLU A 80 -7.46 -4.56 0.93
N ILE A 81 -6.94 -4.58 2.18
CA ILE A 81 -6.23 -3.46 2.79
C ILE A 81 -4.76 -3.49 2.37
N GLY A 82 -4.21 -2.33 2.03
CA GLY A 82 -2.79 -2.19 1.69
C GLY A 82 -2.54 -1.32 0.44
N GLY A 83 -3.58 -1.07 -0.36
CA GLY A 83 -3.45 -0.28 -1.59
C GLY A 83 -2.35 -0.86 -2.50
N VAL A 84 -1.46 0.02 -3.00
CA VAL A 84 -0.37 -0.38 -3.91
C VAL A 84 0.56 -1.46 -3.33
N LEU A 85 0.65 -1.60 -2.01
CA LEU A 85 1.46 -2.65 -1.37
C LEU A 85 0.95 -4.03 -1.73
N LYS A 86 -0.36 -4.18 -1.99
CA LYS A 86 -1.00 -5.45 -2.35
C LYS A 86 -1.37 -5.55 -3.82
N TYR A 87 -1.94 -4.50 -4.43
CA TYR A 87 -2.35 -4.59 -5.82
C TYR A 87 -1.21 -4.34 -6.83
N GLY A 88 -0.19 -3.56 -6.43
CA GLY A 88 0.83 -3.06 -7.34
C GLY A 88 2.20 -3.72 -7.20
N ILE A 89 2.59 -4.17 -6.01
CA ILE A 89 3.90 -4.77 -5.76
C ILE A 89 3.77 -6.28 -5.75
N PRO A 90 4.48 -7.01 -6.64
CA PRO A 90 4.39 -8.47 -6.71
C PRO A 90 4.87 -9.17 -5.43
N GLU A 91 4.28 -10.34 -5.15
CA GLU A 91 4.57 -11.19 -3.99
C GLU A 91 6.08 -11.49 -3.84
N PHE A 92 6.80 -11.67 -4.94
CA PHE A 92 8.25 -11.94 -4.91
C PHE A 92 9.09 -10.74 -4.46
N ARG A 93 8.55 -9.52 -4.48
CA ARG A 93 9.21 -8.30 -3.98
C ARG A 93 8.75 -7.92 -2.59
N LEU A 94 7.47 -8.00 -2.33
CA LEU A 94 6.87 -7.69 -1.04
C LEU A 94 5.80 -8.74 -0.71
N PRO A 95 6.14 -9.78 0.03
CA PRO A 95 5.16 -10.80 0.42
C PRO A 95 3.97 -10.21 1.18
N ASN A 96 2.76 -10.55 0.75
CA ASN A 96 1.51 -10.07 1.36
C ASN A 96 1.45 -10.29 2.86
N LYS A 97 2.00 -11.43 3.35
CA LYS A 97 2.09 -11.73 4.78
C LYS A 97 2.85 -10.67 5.60
N ILE A 98 3.80 -9.95 5.00
CA ILE A 98 4.51 -8.86 5.68
C ILE A 98 3.60 -7.66 5.85
N VAL A 99 2.84 -7.33 4.80
CA VAL A 99 1.85 -6.25 4.84
C VAL A 99 0.74 -6.56 5.84
N ASP A 100 0.29 -7.82 5.90
CA ASP A 100 -0.75 -8.25 6.84
C ASP A 100 -0.32 -8.11 8.31
N VAL A 101 0.95 -8.39 8.61
CA VAL A 101 1.50 -8.18 9.97
C VAL A 101 1.42 -6.72 10.39
N GLU A 102 1.74 -5.79 9.50
CA GLU A 102 1.64 -4.35 9.78
C GLU A 102 0.18 -3.91 9.98
N ILE A 103 -0.73 -4.41 9.14
CA ILE A 103 -2.17 -4.13 9.25
C ILE A 103 -2.72 -4.68 10.57
N ASP A 104 -2.31 -5.88 10.97
CA ASP A 104 -2.73 -6.48 12.24
C ASP A 104 -2.18 -5.71 13.45
N GLY A 105 -1.00 -5.14 13.34
CA GLY A 105 -0.45 -4.19 14.31
C GLY A 105 -1.39 -2.99 14.49
N LEU A 106 -1.84 -2.39 13.39
CA LEU A 106 -2.80 -1.28 13.42
C LEU A 106 -4.16 -1.67 14.02
N ARG A 107 -4.67 -2.86 13.68
CA ARG A 107 -5.90 -3.39 14.29
C ARG A 107 -5.77 -3.54 15.80
N LYS A 108 -4.63 -4.05 16.29
CA LYS A 108 -4.34 -4.16 17.72
C LYS A 108 -4.27 -2.80 18.42
N MET A 109 -3.91 -1.75 17.69
CA MET A 109 -3.96 -0.36 18.16
C MET A 109 -5.38 0.23 18.14
N GLY A 110 -6.40 -0.50 17.67
CA GLY A 110 -7.78 -0.05 17.60
C GLY A 110 -8.17 0.68 16.31
N VAL A 111 -7.34 0.64 15.28
CA VAL A 111 -7.70 1.15 13.96
C VAL A 111 -8.75 0.25 13.34
N GLN A 112 -9.86 0.83 12.90
CA GLN A 112 -10.93 0.16 12.17
C GLN A 112 -10.72 0.24 10.66
N PHE A 113 -11.16 -0.78 9.93
CA PHE A 113 -11.05 -0.85 8.48
C PHE A 113 -12.39 -1.22 7.85
N GLU A 114 -12.86 -0.35 6.97
CA GLU A 114 -14.08 -0.55 6.17
C GLU A 114 -13.64 -0.78 4.71
N LYS A 115 -13.79 -2.03 4.25
CA LYS A 115 -13.46 -2.43 2.88
C LYS A 115 -14.66 -2.24 1.95
N ASP A 116 -14.41 -2.29 0.65
CA ASP A 116 -15.43 -2.15 -0.40
C ASP A 116 -16.23 -0.84 -0.27
N CYS A 117 -15.58 0.19 0.29
CA CYS A 117 -16.19 1.47 0.58
C CYS A 117 -15.50 2.60 -0.20
N ILE A 118 -16.18 3.10 -1.22
CA ILE A 118 -15.69 4.18 -2.08
C ILE A 118 -16.20 5.52 -1.55
N VAL A 119 -15.38 6.24 -0.80
CA VAL A 119 -15.72 7.57 -0.31
C VAL A 119 -15.97 8.52 -1.50
N GLY A 120 -17.09 9.22 -1.47
CA GLY A 120 -17.61 10.03 -2.56
C GLY A 120 -18.54 9.28 -3.52
N LYS A 121 -18.78 7.96 -3.29
CA LYS A 121 -19.75 7.13 -4.02
C LYS A 121 -20.62 6.31 -3.09
N THR A 122 -20.02 5.41 -2.30
CA THR A 122 -20.72 4.56 -1.34
C THR A 122 -21.12 5.34 -0.08
N ILE A 123 -20.23 6.20 0.37
CA ILE A 123 -20.43 7.12 1.49
C ILE A 123 -19.91 8.50 1.08
N SER A 124 -20.68 9.55 1.37
CA SER A 124 -20.28 10.91 1.07
C SER A 124 -19.45 11.55 2.20
N TYR A 125 -18.86 12.71 1.93
CA TYR A 125 -18.22 13.52 2.97
C TYR A 125 -19.23 13.96 4.05
N ASP A 126 -20.44 14.31 3.64
CA ASP A 126 -21.49 14.75 4.56
C ASP A 126 -21.95 13.60 5.48
N ASP A 127 -22.01 12.37 4.98
CA ASP A 127 -22.29 11.18 5.78
C ASP A 127 -21.19 10.95 6.81
N LEU A 128 -19.92 11.05 6.42
CA LEU A 128 -18.80 10.95 7.38
C LEU A 128 -18.91 12.01 8.47
N HIS A 129 -19.27 13.23 8.11
CA HIS A 129 -19.46 14.30 9.09
C HIS A 129 -20.66 14.02 10.02
N ALA A 130 -21.78 13.52 9.48
CA ALA A 130 -22.94 13.11 10.25
C ALA A 130 -22.64 11.96 11.20
N ASP A 131 -21.79 11.02 10.82
CA ASP A 131 -21.29 9.91 11.64
C ASP A 131 -20.31 10.35 12.74
N GLY A 132 -20.01 11.65 12.78
CA GLY A 132 -19.23 12.28 13.85
C GLY A 132 -17.73 12.34 13.59
N PHE A 133 -17.25 12.02 12.40
CA PHE A 133 -15.85 12.23 12.05
C PHE A 133 -15.51 13.73 12.04
N LYS A 134 -14.44 14.11 12.74
CA LYS A 134 -13.98 15.50 12.88
C LYS A 134 -12.89 15.89 11.90
N GLY A 135 -12.27 14.91 11.26
CA GLY A 135 -11.26 15.12 10.23
C GLY A 135 -11.27 13.99 9.22
N VAL A 136 -10.94 14.31 7.99
CA VAL A 136 -10.80 13.35 6.89
C VAL A 136 -9.41 13.52 6.27
N PHE A 137 -8.62 12.45 6.29
CA PHE A 137 -7.33 12.40 5.62
C PHE A 137 -7.48 11.67 4.29
N VAL A 138 -7.21 12.36 3.19
CA VAL A 138 -7.33 11.79 1.84
C VAL A 138 -6.00 11.21 1.41
N ALA A 139 -5.96 9.89 1.25
CA ALA A 139 -4.80 9.10 0.83
C ALA A 139 -5.16 8.13 -0.31
N SER A 140 -5.97 8.58 -1.25
CA SER A 140 -6.54 7.79 -2.35
C SER A 140 -5.49 7.27 -3.36
N GLY A 141 -4.25 7.71 -3.25
CA GLY A 141 -3.16 7.29 -4.13
C GLY A 141 -3.26 7.81 -5.56
N ALA A 142 -2.47 7.21 -6.46
CA ALA A 142 -2.42 7.55 -7.88
C ALA A 142 -2.66 6.29 -8.73
N GLY A 143 -3.74 5.55 -8.44
CA GLY A 143 -4.08 4.29 -9.11
C GLY A 143 -4.57 4.45 -10.55
N LEU A 144 -4.96 5.65 -10.96
CA LEU A 144 -5.36 5.89 -12.36
C LEU A 144 -4.13 5.94 -13.27
N PRO A 145 -4.11 5.15 -14.36
CA PRO A 145 -2.99 5.13 -15.28
C PRO A 145 -2.93 6.42 -16.12
N ASN A 146 -1.71 6.81 -16.47
CA ASN A 146 -1.48 7.82 -17.47
C ASN A 146 -1.34 7.15 -18.84
N PHE A 147 -2.28 7.45 -19.74
CA PHE A 147 -2.25 6.95 -21.11
C PHE A 147 -1.38 7.85 -21.97
N MET A 148 -0.77 7.27 -23.01
CA MET A 148 0.13 7.99 -23.94
C MET A 148 -0.62 8.79 -25.00
N ASN A 149 -1.93 8.52 -25.18
CA ASN A 149 -2.80 9.11 -26.18
C ASN A 149 -2.28 8.90 -27.63
N ILE A 150 -1.86 7.67 -27.92
CA ILE A 150 -1.38 7.28 -29.25
C ILE A 150 -2.37 6.34 -29.95
N PRO A 151 -2.37 6.29 -31.30
CA PRO A 151 -3.21 5.35 -32.04
C PRO A 151 -2.94 3.90 -31.64
N GLY A 152 -4.02 3.14 -31.42
CA GLY A 152 -3.94 1.72 -31.05
C GLY A 152 -3.84 1.43 -29.56
N GLU A 153 -3.79 2.43 -28.71
CA GLU A 153 -3.70 2.26 -27.25
C GLU A 153 -4.93 1.55 -26.65
N ASN A 154 -6.06 1.59 -27.37
CA ASN A 154 -7.31 0.93 -26.98
C ASN A 154 -7.52 -0.43 -27.66
N PHE A 155 -6.51 -1.00 -28.33
CA PHE A 155 -6.62 -2.32 -28.94
C PHE A 155 -6.63 -3.43 -27.88
N VAL A 156 -7.28 -4.54 -28.24
CA VAL A 156 -7.25 -5.77 -27.41
C VAL A 156 -5.81 -6.23 -27.21
N GLY A 157 -5.45 -6.48 -25.95
CA GLY A 157 -4.09 -6.83 -25.58
C GLY A 157 -3.22 -5.64 -25.15
N VAL A 158 -3.73 -4.41 -25.27
CA VAL A 158 -3.10 -3.23 -24.69
C VAL A 158 -3.79 -2.90 -23.37
N MET A 159 -3.00 -2.83 -22.30
CA MET A 159 -3.53 -2.51 -20.98
C MET A 159 -2.51 -1.70 -20.18
N SER A 160 -2.97 -1.02 -19.15
CA SER A 160 -2.06 -0.37 -18.21
C SER A 160 -1.36 -1.40 -17.32
N SER A 161 -0.13 -1.09 -16.87
CA SER A 161 0.56 -1.89 -15.87
C SER A 161 -0.25 -2.02 -14.58
N ASN A 162 -0.97 -0.98 -14.17
CA ASN A 162 -1.83 -1.02 -12.98
C ASN A 162 -2.93 -2.08 -13.13
N GLU A 163 -3.57 -2.17 -14.31
CA GLU A 163 -4.58 -3.18 -14.57
C GLU A 163 -3.98 -4.58 -14.52
N TYR A 164 -2.86 -4.78 -15.23
CA TYR A 164 -2.17 -6.07 -15.25
C TYR A 164 -1.75 -6.52 -13.84
N LEU A 165 -1.06 -5.65 -13.10
CA LEU A 165 -0.59 -5.97 -11.74
C LEU A 165 -1.74 -6.19 -10.76
N THR A 166 -2.84 -5.43 -10.86
CA THR A 166 -4.03 -5.65 -10.03
C THR A 166 -4.62 -7.04 -10.30
N ARG A 167 -4.72 -7.46 -11.56
CA ARG A 167 -5.21 -8.81 -11.90
C ARG A 167 -4.31 -9.90 -11.34
N VAL A 168 -3.00 -9.73 -11.48
CA VAL A 168 -2.02 -10.74 -11.06
C VAL A 168 -1.90 -10.81 -9.54
N ASN A 169 -1.77 -9.66 -8.87
CA ASN A 169 -1.45 -9.61 -7.44
C ASN A 169 -2.69 -9.66 -6.54
N LEU A 170 -3.76 -8.94 -6.91
CA LEU A 170 -4.95 -8.81 -6.07
C LEU A 170 -6.07 -9.78 -6.45
N MET A 171 -6.18 -10.11 -7.74
CA MET A 171 -7.24 -10.94 -8.27
C MET A 171 -6.76 -12.36 -8.65
N ASP A 172 -5.59 -12.73 -8.18
CA ASP A 172 -5.00 -14.08 -8.29
C ASP A 172 -4.88 -14.63 -9.74
N ALA A 173 -4.76 -13.74 -10.73
CA ALA A 173 -4.72 -14.16 -12.14
C ALA A 173 -3.49 -14.98 -12.53
N ALA A 174 -2.45 -15.02 -11.69
CA ALA A 174 -1.29 -15.88 -11.88
C ALA A 174 -1.56 -17.35 -11.50
N ASN A 175 -2.61 -17.62 -10.74
CA ASN A 175 -3.02 -18.95 -10.35
C ASN A 175 -3.82 -19.59 -11.51
N PRO A 176 -3.42 -20.77 -12.03
CA PRO A 176 -4.14 -21.45 -13.11
C PRO A 176 -5.60 -21.81 -12.79
N GLU A 177 -5.94 -21.93 -11.52
CA GLU A 177 -7.30 -22.25 -11.04
C GLU A 177 -8.16 -20.99 -10.86
N SER A 178 -7.61 -19.77 -11.09
CA SER A 178 -8.34 -18.53 -10.95
C SER A 178 -9.19 -18.23 -12.19
N ASP A 179 -10.42 -17.77 -11.96
CA ASP A 179 -11.32 -17.29 -13.02
C ASP A 179 -10.95 -15.90 -13.56
N THR A 180 -9.97 -15.23 -12.97
CA THR A 180 -9.54 -13.89 -13.39
C THR A 180 -8.79 -13.96 -14.72
N PRO A 181 -9.32 -13.35 -15.81
CA PRO A 181 -8.67 -13.42 -17.11
C PRO A 181 -7.42 -12.53 -17.12
N VAL A 182 -6.31 -13.09 -17.60
CA VAL A 182 -5.10 -12.36 -17.95
C VAL A 182 -4.62 -12.78 -19.33
N LEU A 183 -4.28 -11.81 -20.17
CA LEU A 183 -3.76 -12.10 -21.50
C LEU A 183 -2.29 -12.51 -21.41
N GLN A 184 -2.01 -13.73 -21.86
CA GLN A 184 -0.64 -14.25 -21.95
C GLN A 184 -0.15 -14.11 -23.40
N GLY A 185 0.76 -13.17 -23.63
CA GLY A 185 1.38 -12.96 -24.94
C GLY A 185 2.67 -13.76 -25.07
N LYS A 186 2.91 -14.34 -26.29
CA LYS A 186 4.21 -14.94 -26.60
C LYS A 186 5.33 -13.91 -26.77
N LYS A 187 4.97 -12.70 -27.15
CA LYS A 187 5.85 -11.53 -27.26
C LYS A 187 5.12 -10.36 -26.65
N VAL A 188 5.70 -9.78 -25.60
CA VAL A 188 5.12 -8.69 -24.84
C VAL A 188 6.08 -7.51 -24.88
N ALA A 189 5.53 -6.31 -25.06
CA ALA A 189 6.27 -5.06 -24.91
C ALA A 189 5.74 -4.33 -23.68
N VAL A 190 6.63 -3.97 -22.76
CA VAL A 190 6.32 -3.12 -21.61
C VAL A 190 6.97 -1.76 -21.87
N ILE A 191 6.16 -0.69 -21.80
CA ILE A 191 6.60 0.66 -22.08
C ILE A 191 6.76 1.41 -20.76
N GLY A 192 8.00 1.72 -20.42
CA GLY A 192 8.39 2.41 -19.19
C GLY A 192 9.67 1.87 -18.59
N GLY A 193 10.28 2.64 -17.69
CA GLY A 193 11.53 2.30 -16.99
C GLY A 193 11.44 2.43 -15.47
N GLY A 194 10.24 2.67 -14.94
CA GLY A 194 9.98 2.75 -13.51
C GLY A 194 9.71 1.38 -12.86
N ASN A 195 9.60 1.36 -11.55
CA ASN A 195 9.34 0.12 -10.80
C ASN A 195 8.10 -0.63 -11.28
N THR A 196 7.01 0.09 -11.57
CA THR A 196 5.76 -0.51 -12.06
C THR A 196 5.97 -1.26 -13.39
N ALA A 197 6.77 -0.71 -14.30
CA ALA A 197 7.10 -1.38 -15.55
C ALA A 197 7.96 -2.62 -15.31
N MET A 198 8.96 -2.51 -14.43
CA MET A 198 9.81 -3.66 -14.06
C MET A 198 9.04 -4.78 -13.37
N ASP A 199 8.04 -4.43 -12.58
CA ASP A 199 7.16 -5.41 -11.91
C ASP A 199 6.20 -6.10 -12.89
N SER A 200 5.97 -5.51 -14.07
CA SER A 200 5.08 -6.05 -15.10
C SER A 200 5.80 -6.93 -16.14
N VAL A 201 7.13 -6.99 -16.10
CA VAL A 201 7.96 -7.82 -16.98
C VAL A 201 8.10 -9.22 -16.41
#